data_4328f3d463df7b9fc0bd652df5858caf
#
_entry.id   4328f3d463df7b9fc0bd652df5858caf
#
_cell.length_a   1.000
_cell.length_b   1.000
_cell.length_c   1.000
_cell.angle_alpha   90.00
_cell.angle_beta   90.00
_cell.angle_gamma   90.00
#
_symmetry.space_group_name_H-M   'P 1'
#
loop_
_entity.id
_entity.type
_entity.pdbx_description
1 polymer ?
#
loop_
_entity_poly.entity_id
_entity_poly.type
_entity_poly.pdbx_seq_one_letter_code
_entity_poly.pdbx_strand_id
1 'polypeptide(L)'
;MAEKYPSFPEYTAENVWPSEDVLPGFEETFRELCALIIDIAALVARACDKYAEANIDGYQKGFLEHVVKTSVSTKARLLHYFPSSQTGNETSSDSSGDEDDWCGTHIDHGCLTGLTSAMFVDEAAHVPQTGSSFAPLKELERSPDPKAGLYIHSRTGAVTKVSIPRDCLAFQTGEALEIITQGKFKAVPHFVRGAGAGTGGQVARNTLAVFTQPNLWEKVDGQRDFAAFAKQTVEKNH
;
A
#
# COMPACT_ATOMS: atom_id res chain seq x y z
N MET A 1 -16.37 10.08 -14.88
CA MET A 1 -15.89 8.69 -14.73
C MET A 1 -16.98 7.76 -14.22
N ALA A 2 -17.70 8.11 -13.17
CA ALA A 2 -18.78 7.29 -12.61
C ALA A 2 -19.86 6.87 -13.62
N GLU A 3 -20.26 7.78 -14.53
CA GLU A 3 -21.24 7.46 -15.59
C GLU A 3 -20.78 6.38 -16.57
N LYS A 4 -19.47 6.36 -16.87
CA LYS A 4 -18.86 5.39 -17.81
C LYS A 4 -18.58 4.04 -17.16
N TYR A 5 -18.33 4.03 -15.85
CA TYR A 5 -17.99 2.83 -15.08
C TYR A 5 -18.83 2.73 -13.79
N PRO A 6 -20.16 2.60 -13.90
CA PRO A 6 -21.05 2.58 -12.74
C PRO A 6 -20.86 1.37 -11.81
N SER A 7 -20.26 0.29 -12.34
CA SER A 7 -19.97 -0.93 -11.57
C SER A 7 -18.62 -0.90 -10.85
N PHE A 8 -17.94 0.26 -10.83
CA PHE A 8 -16.63 0.43 -10.20
C PHE A 8 -16.62 1.65 -9.26
N PRO A 9 -17.53 1.70 -8.26
CA PRO A 9 -17.59 2.85 -7.35
C PRO A 9 -16.29 3.07 -6.59
N GLU A 10 -15.55 2.02 -6.29
CA GLU A 10 -14.25 2.06 -5.62
C GLU A 10 -13.16 2.82 -6.41
N TYR A 11 -13.34 2.98 -7.74
CA TYR A 11 -12.43 3.73 -8.61
C TYR A 11 -12.99 5.09 -9.06
N THR A 12 -14.27 5.33 -8.87
CA THR A 12 -14.96 6.49 -9.45
C THR A 12 -15.61 7.40 -8.43
N ALA A 13 -15.77 6.97 -7.18
CA ALA A 13 -16.29 7.81 -6.12
C ALA A 13 -15.36 8.99 -5.82
N GLU A 14 -15.95 10.11 -5.45
CA GLU A 14 -15.22 11.28 -5.00
C GLU A 14 -14.60 11.05 -3.62
N ASN A 15 -13.47 11.69 -3.35
CA ASN A 15 -12.87 11.66 -2.02
C ASN A 15 -13.73 12.47 -1.04
N VAL A 16 -13.80 11.96 0.20
CA VAL A 16 -14.44 12.66 1.31
C VAL A 16 -13.34 13.06 2.29
N TRP A 17 -13.26 14.34 2.60
CA TRP A 17 -12.24 14.91 3.47
C TRP A 17 -12.84 15.38 4.80
N PRO A 18 -12.09 15.32 5.91
CA PRO A 18 -12.48 16.02 7.11
C PRO A 18 -12.52 17.53 6.83
N SER A 19 -13.43 18.24 7.51
CA SER A 19 -13.47 19.70 7.38
C SER A 19 -12.22 20.33 8.01
N GLU A 20 -11.86 21.52 7.53
CA GLU A 20 -10.74 22.30 8.06
C GLU A 20 -10.89 22.62 9.56
N ASP A 21 -12.13 22.72 10.07
CA ASP A 21 -12.40 22.92 11.49
C ASP A 21 -12.06 21.69 12.35
N VAL A 22 -12.11 20.48 11.75
CA VAL A 22 -11.81 19.22 12.43
C VAL A 22 -10.32 18.88 12.32
N LEU A 23 -9.75 19.03 11.11
CA LEU A 23 -8.35 18.69 10.84
C LEU A 23 -7.74 19.67 9.84
N PRO A 24 -7.27 20.84 10.32
CA PRO A 24 -6.72 21.89 9.46
C PRO A 24 -5.53 21.42 8.63
N GLY A 25 -5.53 21.73 7.33
CA GLY A 25 -4.44 21.45 6.39
C GLY A 25 -4.23 19.97 6.04
N PHE A 26 -5.11 19.06 6.49
CA PHE A 26 -4.95 17.64 6.27
C PHE A 26 -5.04 17.27 4.77
N GLU A 27 -6.07 17.76 4.08
CA GLU A 27 -6.27 17.47 2.67
C GLU A 27 -5.07 17.97 1.84
N GLU A 28 -4.64 19.22 2.06
CA GLU A 28 -3.52 19.82 1.34
C GLU A 28 -2.23 19.02 1.53
N THR A 29 -1.84 18.77 2.78
CA THR A 29 -0.62 18.01 3.12
C THR A 29 -0.66 16.58 2.56
N PHE A 30 -1.82 15.92 2.66
CA PHE A 30 -1.99 14.56 2.13
C PHE A 30 -1.83 14.52 0.61
N ARG A 31 -2.45 15.49 -0.10
CA ARG A 31 -2.36 15.60 -1.56
C ARG A 31 -0.93 15.92 -2.02
N GLU A 32 -0.22 16.81 -1.36
CA GLU A 32 1.16 17.16 -1.66
C GLU A 32 2.09 15.95 -1.51
N LEU A 33 1.96 15.20 -0.41
CA LEU A 33 2.76 14.00 -0.20
C LEU A 33 2.44 12.91 -1.22
N CYS A 34 1.17 12.71 -1.57
CA CYS A 34 0.78 11.78 -2.63
C CYS A 34 1.34 12.19 -3.99
N ALA A 35 1.30 13.49 -4.34
CA ALA A 35 1.86 14.00 -5.58
C ALA A 35 3.37 13.74 -5.66
N LEU A 36 4.12 14.02 -4.59
CA LEU A 36 5.54 13.72 -4.51
C LEU A 36 5.82 12.23 -4.74
N ILE A 37 5.07 11.34 -4.09
CA ILE A 37 5.23 9.89 -4.25
C ILE A 37 4.93 9.46 -5.69
N ILE A 38 3.88 10.01 -6.32
CA ILE A 38 3.52 9.73 -7.72
C ILE A 38 4.62 10.22 -8.68
N ASP A 39 5.17 11.40 -8.46
CA ASP A 39 6.26 11.94 -9.29
C ASP A 39 7.51 11.03 -9.25
N ILE A 40 7.85 10.53 -8.07
CA ILE A 40 8.96 9.57 -7.93
C ILE A 40 8.58 8.22 -8.53
N ALA A 41 7.33 7.74 -8.35
CA ALA A 41 6.83 6.52 -8.99
C ALA A 41 6.95 6.60 -10.52
N ALA A 42 6.70 7.77 -11.12
CA ALA A 42 6.87 7.97 -12.55
C ALA A 42 8.32 7.80 -13.02
N LEU A 43 9.31 8.20 -12.19
CA LEU A 43 10.72 7.97 -12.49
C LEU A 43 11.08 6.47 -12.39
N VAL A 44 10.54 5.77 -11.40
CA VAL A 44 10.69 4.32 -11.27
C VAL A 44 10.05 3.61 -12.46
N ALA A 45 8.82 3.99 -12.84
CA ALA A 45 8.12 3.46 -14.00
C ALA A 45 8.92 3.67 -15.30
N ARG A 46 9.52 4.84 -15.49
CA ARG A 46 10.43 5.12 -16.63
C ARG A 46 11.63 4.18 -16.64
N ALA A 47 12.20 3.85 -15.49
CA ALA A 47 13.29 2.88 -15.41
C ALA A 47 12.83 1.47 -15.80
N CYS A 48 11.62 1.08 -15.36
CA CYS A 48 10.98 -0.17 -15.78
C CYS A 48 10.70 -0.20 -17.28
N ASP A 49 10.19 0.92 -17.86
CA ASP A 49 9.97 1.03 -19.31
C ASP A 49 11.24 0.78 -20.11
N LYS A 50 12.36 1.43 -19.74
CA LYS A 50 13.65 1.22 -20.42
C LYS A 50 14.09 -0.24 -20.44
N TYR A 51 13.87 -0.96 -19.34
CA TYR A 51 14.17 -2.38 -19.28
C TYR A 51 13.18 -3.18 -20.16
N ALA A 52 11.89 -2.88 -20.10
CA ALA A 52 10.85 -3.57 -20.87
C ALA A 52 11.04 -3.36 -22.38
N GLU A 53 11.34 -2.12 -22.81
CA GLU A 53 11.66 -1.77 -24.20
C GLU A 53 12.82 -2.60 -24.77
N ALA A 54 13.81 -2.92 -23.96
CA ALA A 54 14.97 -3.70 -24.37
C ALA A 54 14.75 -5.22 -24.33
N ASN A 55 13.72 -5.71 -23.64
CA ASN A 55 13.55 -7.13 -23.33
C ASN A 55 12.18 -7.72 -23.73
N ILE A 56 11.28 -6.93 -24.30
CA ILE A 56 9.94 -7.36 -24.68
C ILE A 56 9.66 -6.85 -26.10
N ASP A 57 9.50 -7.77 -27.03
CA ASP A 57 9.15 -7.43 -28.42
C ASP A 57 7.77 -6.77 -28.48
N GLY A 58 7.69 -5.63 -29.17
CA GLY A 58 6.44 -4.87 -29.34
C GLY A 58 5.98 -4.12 -28.08
N TYR A 59 6.83 -4.01 -27.06
CA TYR A 59 6.49 -3.19 -25.88
C TYR A 59 6.28 -1.72 -26.28
N GLN A 60 5.17 -1.14 -25.79
CA GLN A 60 4.86 0.26 -26.06
C GLN A 60 5.81 1.17 -25.26
N LYS A 61 6.63 1.94 -25.98
CA LYS A 61 7.60 2.84 -25.39
C LYS A 61 6.98 3.81 -24.38
N GLY A 62 7.54 3.87 -23.17
CA GLY A 62 7.12 4.79 -22.11
C GLY A 62 5.73 4.50 -21.54
N PHE A 63 5.19 3.29 -21.69
CA PHE A 63 3.82 2.98 -21.31
C PHE A 63 3.58 3.04 -19.80
N LEU A 64 4.47 2.46 -18.98
CA LEU A 64 4.32 2.49 -17.53
C LEU A 64 4.44 3.90 -16.95
N GLU A 65 5.40 4.70 -17.46
CA GLU A 65 5.51 6.11 -17.07
C GLU A 65 4.23 6.87 -17.42
N HIS A 66 3.70 6.66 -18.63
CA HIS A 66 2.43 7.27 -19.06
C HIS A 66 1.30 6.87 -18.09
N VAL A 67 1.11 5.58 -17.82
CA VAL A 67 0.10 5.06 -16.89
C VAL A 67 0.19 5.74 -15.53
N VAL A 68 1.36 5.77 -14.93
CA VAL A 68 1.55 6.36 -13.59
C VAL A 68 1.25 7.85 -13.58
N LYS A 69 1.68 8.59 -14.61
CA LYS A 69 1.49 10.05 -14.69
C LYS A 69 0.06 10.47 -14.99
N THR A 70 -0.67 9.69 -15.77
CA THR A 70 -2.00 10.09 -16.27
C THR A 70 -3.15 9.40 -15.59
N SER A 71 -2.88 8.48 -14.67
CA SER A 71 -3.90 7.75 -13.93
C SER A 71 -4.75 8.68 -13.08
N VAL A 72 -6.07 8.57 -13.25
CA VAL A 72 -7.08 9.18 -12.39
C VAL A 72 -7.71 8.17 -11.42
N SER A 73 -7.20 6.94 -11.41
CA SER A 73 -7.63 5.85 -10.54
C SER A 73 -6.59 5.46 -9.48
N THR A 74 -5.46 6.18 -9.41
CA THR A 74 -4.47 6.03 -8.32
C THR A 74 -5.13 6.24 -6.97
N LYS A 75 -4.81 5.37 -6.01
CA LYS A 75 -5.35 5.41 -4.64
C LYS A 75 -4.25 5.58 -3.62
N ALA A 76 -4.59 6.26 -2.53
CA ALA A 76 -3.71 6.36 -1.38
C ALA A 76 -4.44 5.90 -0.12
N ARG A 77 -3.71 5.25 0.77
CA ARG A 77 -4.21 4.81 2.07
C ARG A 77 -3.25 5.23 3.16
N LEU A 78 -3.76 6.02 4.09
CA LEU A 78 -3.10 6.21 5.37
C LEU A 78 -3.54 5.06 6.27
N LEU A 79 -2.61 4.15 6.52
CA LEU A 79 -2.85 2.90 7.22
C LEU A 79 -2.47 3.06 8.69
N HIS A 80 -3.41 2.73 9.57
CA HIS A 80 -3.20 2.67 11.01
C HIS A 80 -3.44 1.24 11.48
N TYR A 81 -2.39 0.59 11.93
CA TYR A 81 -2.46 -0.73 12.52
C TYR A 81 -2.50 -0.59 14.02
N PHE A 82 -3.62 -0.95 14.62
CA PHE A 82 -3.86 -0.85 16.04
C PHE A 82 -2.93 -1.76 16.84
N PRO A 83 -2.61 -1.39 18.08
CA PRO A 83 -1.92 -2.29 19.00
C PRO A 83 -2.67 -3.61 19.15
N SER A 84 -1.95 -4.73 19.25
CA SER A 84 -2.57 -6.03 19.53
C SER A 84 -3.24 -5.99 20.88
N SER A 85 -4.55 -6.17 20.93
CA SER A 85 -5.30 -6.22 22.19
C SER A 85 -4.91 -7.47 22.95
N GLN A 86 -4.36 -7.29 24.15
CA GLN A 86 -4.22 -8.38 25.13
C GLN A 86 -5.60 -8.71 25.72
N THR A 87 -6.52 -9.24 24.95
CA THR A 87 -7.69 -9.91 25.52
C THR A 87 -7.33 -11.39 25.66
N GLY A 88 -6.97 -11.72 26.90
CA GLY A 88 -6.63 -13.07 27.30
C GLY A 88 -7.73 -14.08 27.04
N ASN A 89 -7.34 -15.34 27.04
CA ASN A 89 -8.13 -16.55 27.02
C ASN A 89 -8.88 -16.85 25.71
N GLU A 90 -8.15 -17.32 24.69
CA GLU A 90 -8.66 -18.49 23.98
C GLU A 90 -7.50 -19.45 23.71
N THR A 91 -7.52 -20.56 24.44
CA THR A 91 -6.77 -21.79 24.15
C THR A 91 -7.38 -22.40 22.89
N SER A 92 -6.87 -22.09 21.74
CA SER A 92 -7.02 -22.90 20.54
C SER A 92 -5.63 -23.31 20.05
N SER A 93 -5.22 -24.48 20.48
CA SER A 93 -4.08 -25.22 19.98
C SER A 93 -4.46 -25.85 18.64
N ASP A 94 -4.44 -25.10 17.56
CA ASP A 94 -4.27 -25.62 16.20
C ASP A 94 -4.37 -24.47 15.18
N SER A 95 -3.29 -23.71 15.00
CA SER A 95 -3.20 -22.87 13.82
C SER A 95 -1.74 -22.55 13.48
N SER A 96 -1.42 -22.92 12.28
CA SER A 96 -0.21 -22.55 11.57
C SER A 96 -0.01 -21.02 11.56
N GLY A 97 0.98 -20.53 12.24
CA GLY A 97 1.86 -19.38 11.93
C GLY A 97 1.32 -17.98 11.58
N ASP A 98 0.02 -17.77 11.35
CA ASP A 98 -0.50 -16.54 10.77
C ASP A 98 -1.33 -15.64 11.73
N GLU A 99 -1.42 -15.99 13.02
CA GLU A 99 -2.36 -15.32 13.95
C GLU A 99 -1.94 -13.92 14.42
N ASP A 100 -0.69 -13.49 14.19
CA ASP A 100 -0.17 -12.21 14.67
C ASP A 100 0.01 -11.16 13.53
N ASP A 101 -0.49 -11.43 12.33
CA ASP A 101 -0.27 -10.52 11.19
C ASP A 101 -1.31 -9.40 11.16
N TRP A 102 -0.84 -8.15 11.16
CA TRP A 102 -1.66 -6.97 10.92
C TRP A 102 -2.27 -6.94 9.52
N CYS A 103 -1.61 -7.58 8.56
CA CYS A 103 -2.09 -7.77 7.20
C CYS A 103 -1.51 -9.07 6.65
N GLY A 104 -2.38 -10.00 6.26
CA GLY A 104 -2.00 -11.30 5.69
C GLY A 104 -1.28 -11.18 4.34
N THR A 105 -0.64 -12.27 3.91
CA THR A 105 0.10 -12.31 2.64
C THR A 105 -0.82 -12.05 1.44
N HIS A 106 -0.47 -11.05 0.64
CA HIS A 106 -1.18 -10.66 -0.57
C HIS A 106 -0.25 -10.05 -1.61
N ILE A 107 -0.79 -9.75 -2.78
CA ILE A 107 -0.13 -9.05 -3.89
C ILE A 107 -0.98 -7.81 -4.21
N ASP A 108 -0.33 -6.67 -4.44
CA ASP A 108 -1.01 -5.47 -4.91
C ASP A 108 -1.45 -5.61 -6.36
N HIS A 109 -2.63 -5.11 -6.69
CA HIS A 109 -3.20 -5.24 -8.05
C HIS A 109 -2.72 -4.17 -9.02
N GLY A 110 -2.13 -3.08 -8.53
CA GLY A 110 -1.66 -1.95 -9.33
C GLY A 110 -0.35 -2.20 -10.08
N CYS A 111 0.28 -1.12 -10.50
CA CYS A 111 1.60 -1.16 -11.13
C CYS A 111 2.71 -1.08 -10.07
N LEU A 112 2.75 0.04 -9.36
CA LEU A 112 3.74 0.32 -8.32
C LEU A 112 3.01 0.82 -7.07
N THR A 113 3.39 0.31 -5.92
CA THR A 113 2.96 0.86 -4.63
C THR A 113 4.10 1.61 -3.99
N GLY A 114 3.95 2.92 -3.88
CA GLY A 114 4.88 3.77 -3.15
C GLY A 114 4.60 3.73 -1.66
N LEU A 115 5.61 3.39 -0.86
CA LEU A 115 5.52 3.20 0.59
C LEU A 115 6.41 4.18 1.31
N THR A 116 5.86 4.86 2.33
CA THR A 116 6.67 5.61 3.29
C THR A 116 7.30 4.69 4.34
N SER A 117 8.30 5.19 5.04
CA SER A 117 8.76 4.61 6.30
C SER A 117 7.59 4.43 7.27
N ALA A 118 7.62 3.36 8.06
CA ALA A 118 6.65 3.16 9.12
C ALA A 118 6.92 4.11 10.30
N MET A 119 5.86 4.75 10.79
CA MET A 119 5.84 5.50 12.03
C MET A 119 5.25 4.63 13.12
N PHE A 120 5.96 4.44 14.23
CA PHE A 120 5.47 3.75 15.41
C PHE A 120 5.11 4.78 16.48
N VAL A 121 3.91 4.66 17.04
CA VAL A 121 3.42 5.58 18.09
C VAL A 121 2.99 4.80 19.33
N ASP A 122 3.34 5.33 20.49
CA ASP A 122 2.94 4.76 21.78
C ASP A 122 1.58 5.33 22.17
N GLU A 123 0.56 4.48 22.16
CA GLU A 123 -0.82 4.81 22.52
C GLU A 123 -1.16 4.53 23.99
N ALA A 124 -0.20 4.02 24.80
CA ALA A 124 -0.44 3.71 26.20
C ALA A 124 -0.89 4.94 27.01
N ALA A 125 -0.44 6.13 26.62
CA ALA A 125 -0.81 7.40 27.26
C ALA A 125 -2.03 8.07 26.59
N HIS A 126 -2.66 7.44 25.61
CA HIS A 126 -3.79 8.01 24.90
C HIS A 126 -5.05 7.93 25.76
N VAL A 127 -5.33 9.01 26.45
CA VAL A 127 -6.66 9.23 27.05
C VAL A 127 -7.48 9.97 26.00
N PRO A 128 -8.61 9.40 25.49
CA PRO A 128 -9.50 10.12 24.61
C PRO A 128 -9.95 11.42 25.28
N GLN A 129 -9.46 12.55 24.80
CA GLN A 129 -9.88 13.84 25.33
C GLN A 129 -11.01 14.38 24.45
N THR A 130 -12.14 14.64 25.08
CA THR A 130 -13.22 15.42 24.49
C THR A 130 -12.82 16.89 24.52
N GLY A 131 -12.25 17.38 23.41
CA GLY A 131 -11.86 18.79 23.29
C GLY A 131 -10.76 19.03 22.25
N SER A 132 -10.59 20.26 21.84
CA SER A 132 -9.81 20.71 20.69
C SER A 132 -8.28 20.74 20.84
N SER A 133 -7.71 20.04 21.81
CA SER A 133 -6.27 20.02 22.03
C SER A 133 -5.79 18.57 22.22
N PHE A 134 -5.38 17.94 21.14
CA PHE A 134 -4.70 16.65 21.20
C PHE A 134 -3.18 16.91 21.36
N ALA A 135 -2.61 16.43 22.45
CA ALA A 135 -1.16 16.32 22.54
C ALA A 135 -0.68 15.29 21.51
N PRO A 136 0.39 15.56 20.75
CA PRO A 136 0.94 14.58 19.83
C PRO A 136 1.30 13.29 20.58
N LEU A 137 0.94 12.15 20.02
CA LEU A 137 1.37 10.86 20.54
C LEU A 137 2.90 10.74 20.44
N LYS A 138 3.50 10.05 21.39
CA LYS A 138 4.95 9.83 21.39
C LYS A 138 5.34 8.90 20.23
N GLU A 139 6.08 9.44 19.28
CA GLU A 139 6.69 8.64 18.22
C GLU A 139 7.92 7.90 18.75
N LEU A 140 8.05 6.64 18.35
CA LEU A 140 9.18 5.78 18.66
C LEU A 140 10.12 5.72 17.46
N GLU A 141 11.43 5.64 17.69
CA GLU A 141 12.41 5.46 16.61
C GLU A 141 12.19 4.17 15.80
N ARG A 142 11.68 3.13 16.47
CA ARG A 142 11.42 1.81 15.91
C ARG A 142 10.40 1.06 16.72
N SER A 143 9.87 -0.03 16.15
CA SER A 143 9.04 -0.96 16.92
C SER A 143 9.82 -1.53 18.11
N PRO A 144 9.21 -1.62 19.29
CA PRO A 144 9.79 -2.33 20.41
C PRO A 144 9.92 -3.84 20.15
N ASP A 145 9.09 -4.40 19.26
CA ASP A 145 9.27 -5.75 18.75
C ASP A 145 10.09 -5.75 17.46
N PRO A 146 11.31 -6.27 17.45
CA PRO A 146 12.16 -6.30 16.27
C PRO A 146 11.59 -7.18 15.13
N LYS A 147 10.62 -8.04 15.43
CA LYS A 147 9.96 -8.89 14.42
C LYS A 147 8.78 -8.20 13.75
N ALA A 148 8.19 -7.15 14.35
CA ALA A 148 7.09 -6.41 13.74
C ALA A 148 7.55 -5.61 12.52
N GLY A 149 6.70 -5.55 11.47
CA GLY A 149 6.96 -4.75 10.28
C GLY A 149 6.59 -5.42 8.97
N LEU A 150 7.04 -4.83 7.88
CA LEU A 150 6.78 -5.30 6.51
C LEU A 150 7.72 -6.44 6.14
N TYR A 151 7.17 -7.48 5.54
CA TYR A 151 7.90 -8.63 4.99
C TYR A 151 7.51 -8.87 3.54
N ILE A 152 8.46 -9.34 2.76
CA ILE A 152 8.26 -9.77 1.37
C ILE A 152 8.71 -11.21 1.19
N HIS A 153 8.06 -11.89 0.24
CA HIS A 153 8.54 -13.18 -0.28
C HIS A 153 9.42 -12.92 -1.51
N SER A 154 10.68 -13.30 -1.42
CA SER A 154 11.62 -13.20 -2.54
C SER A 154 11.25 -14.19 -3.66
N ARG A 155 11.88 -14.03 -4.83
CA ARG A 155 11.72 -14.98 -5.94
C ARG A 155 12.14 -16.42 -5.60
N THR A 156 12.99 -16.59 -4.61
CA THR A 156 13.44 -17.90 -4.13
C THR A 156 12.55 -18.45 -3.00
N GLY A 157 11.47 -17.74 -2.65
CA GLY A 157 10.58 -18.11 -1.54
C GLY A 157 11.08 -17.68 -0.16
N ALA A 158 12.25 -17.07 -0.06
CA ALA A 158 12.75 -16.59 1.22
C ALA A 158 11.93 -15.39 1.72
N VAL A 159 11.54 -15.44 2.98
CA VAL A 159 10.85 -14.33 3.67
C VAL A 159 11.88 -13.34 4.18
N THR A 160 11.75 -12.08 3.79
CA THR A 160 12.70 -11.03 4.15
C THR A 160 11.97 -9.83 4.74
N LYS A 161 12.42 -9.38 5.91
CA LYS A 161 11.93 -8.14 6.51
C LYS A 161 12.46 -6.93 5.74
N VAL A 162 11.57 -5.99 5.41
CA VAL A 162 11.90 -4.74 4.73
C VAL A 162 11.95 -3.62 5.76
N SER A 163 13.05 -2.87 5.75
CA SER A 163 13.19 -1.63 6.52
C SER A 163 13.35 -0.46 5.56
N ILE A 164 12.43 0.50 5.65
CA ILE A 164 12.46 1.73 4.86
C ILE A 164 12.97 2.84 5.78
N PRO A 165 14.13 3.46 5.51
CA PRO A 165 14.61 4.60 6.28
C PRO A 165 13.61 5.77 6.26
N ARG A 166 13.62 6.63 7.28
CA ARG A 166 12.63 7.72 7.45
C ARG A 166 12.59 8.71 6.30
N ASP A 167 13.71 8.94 5.66
CA ASP A 167 13.90 9.88 4.54
C ASP A 167 13.83 9.20 3.17
N CYS A 168 13.36 7.94 3.12
CA CYS A 168 13.29 7.14 1.91
C CYS A 168 11.86 6.72 1.58
N LEU A 169 11.64 6.46 0.29
CA LEU A 169 10.47 5.77 -0.23
C LEU A 169 10.89 4.39 -0.76
N ALA A 170 10.04 3.40 -0.59
CA ALA A 170 10.17 2.13 -1.28
C ALA A 170 9.06 1.97 -2.32
N PHE A 171 9.36 1.28 -3.42
CA PHE A 171 8.38 0.95 -4.44
C PHE A 171 8.27 -0.55 -4.61
N GLN A 172 7.06 -1.04 -4.51
CA GLN A 172 6.72 -2.45 -4.64
C GLN A 172 5.99 -2.68 -5.95
N THR A 173 6.33 -3.76 -6.65
CA THR A 173 5.73 -4.14 -7.92
C THR A 173 4.43 -4.89 -7.70
N GLY A 174 3.39 -4.52 -8.44
CA GLY A 174 2.08 -5.14 -8.40
C GLY A 174 1.74 -5.99 -9.63
N GLU A 175 0.57 -6.60 -9.61
CA GLU A 175 0.12 -7.59 -10.59
C GLU A 175 -0.10 -6.98 -11.99
N ALA A 176 -0.65 -5.75 -12.07
CA ALA A 176 -0.82 -5.07 -13.36
C ALA A 176 0.53 -4.82 -14.04
N LEU A 177 1.56 -4.42 -13.29
CA LEU A 177 2.91 -4.26 -13.83
C LEU A 177 3.48 -5.61 -14.31
N GLU A 178 3.28 -6.69 -13.57
CA GLU A 178 3.70 -8.02 -14.00
C GLU A 178 3.07 -8.41 -15.34
N ILE A 179 1.76 -8.19 -15.49
CA ILE A 179 1.03 -8.53 -16.72
C ILE A 179 1.52 -7.66 -17.89
N ILE A 180 1.58 -6.33 -17.71
CA ILE A 180 2.03 -5.36 -18.72
C ILE A 180 3.43 -5.70 -19.20
N THR A 181 4.30 -6.16 -18.32
CA THR A 181 5.69 -6.50 -18.64
C THR A 181 5.88 -7.99 -18.96
N GLN A 182 4.80 -8.72 -19.22
CA GLN A 182 4.83 -10.14 -19.59
C GLN A 182 5.68 -10.99 -18.62
N GLY A 183 5.58 -10.66 -17.32
CA GLY A 183 6.29 -11.34 -16.23
C GLY A 183 7.78 -11.01 -16.11
N LYS A 184 8.31 -10.01 -16.82
CA LYS A 184 9.71 -9.56 -16.66
C LYS A 184 9.93 -8.93 -15.29
N PHE A 185 8.95 -8.18 -14.81
CA PHE A 185 8.85 -7.79 -13.40
C PHE A 185 7.77 -8.65 -12.74
N LYS A 186 8.09 -9.16 -11.55
CA LYS A 186 7.14 -9.99 -10.79
C LYS A 186 6.48 -9.15 -9.72
N ALA A 187 5.17 -9.34 -9.54
CA ALA A 187 4.48 -8.85 -8.37
C ALA A 187 5.10 -9.49 -7.11
N VAL A 188 5.19 -8.70 -6.03
CA VAL A 188 5.86 -9.11 -4.80
C VAL A 188 4.81 -9.48 -3.75
N PRO A 189 4.67 -10.79 -3.39
CA PRO A 189 3.86 -11.17 -2.25
C PRO A 189 4.45 -10.61 -0.96
N HIS A 190 3.60 -10.02 -0.12
CA HIS A 190 4.04 -9.35 1.10
C HIS A 190 2.97 -9.41 2.18
N PHE A 191 3.41 -9.19 3.43
CA PHE A 191 2.54 -9.16 4.60
C PHE A 191 3.10 -8.19 5.65
N VAL A 192 2.27 -7.80 6.61
CA VAL A 192 2.69 -6.94 7.72
C VAL A 192 2.49 -7.69 9.03
N ARG A 193 3.61 -8.02 9.68
CA ARG A 193 3.59 -8.69 10.96
C ARG A 193 3.35 -7.71 12.10
N GLY A 194 2.42 -8.04 12.97
CA GLY A 194 2.14 -7.30 14.19
C GLY A 194 3.26 -7.44 15.23
N ALA A 195 3.21 -6.60 16.26
CA ALA A 195 4.04 -6.77 17.44
C ALA A 195 3.47 -7.93 18.29
N GLY A 196 4.33 -8.86 18.70
CA GLY A 196 3.93 -10.00 19.51
C GLY A 196 3.38 -9.57 20.88
N ALA A 197 2.46 -10.38 21.42
CA ALA A 197 1.85 -10.14 22.71
C ALA A 197 2.92 -9.99 23.82
N GLY A 198 2.84 -8.89 24.57
CA GLY A 198 3.76 -8.61 25.70
C GLY A 198 5.07 -7.92 25.32
N THR A 199 5.43 -7.78 24.04
CA THR A 199 6.67 -7.11 23.62
C THR A 199 6.46 -5.67 23.14
N GLY A 200 5.25 -5.33 22.68
CA GLY A 200 4.97 -4.06 22.02
C GLY A 200 4.27 -3.02 22.87
N GLY A 201 3.77 -3.35 24.05
CA GLY A 201 2.90 -2.42 24.78
C GLY A 201 1.69 -2.04 23.90
N GLN A 202 1.24 -0.80 24.01
CA GLN A 202 0.19 -0.25 23.14
C GLN A 202 0.80 0.54 21.96
N VAL A 203 1.60 -0.11 21.14
CA VAL A 203 2.25 0.52 20.00
C VAL A 203 1.49 0.27 18.71
N ALA A 204 1.03 1.37 18.11
CA ALA A 204 0.44 1.38 16.77
C ALA A 204 1.50 1.61 15.69
N ARG A 205 1.21 1.15 14.47
CA ARG A 205 2.04 1.38 13.30
C ARG A 205 1.26 2.17 12.26
N ASN A 206 1.84 3.26 11.77
CA ASN A 206 1.26 4.10 10.72
C ASN A 206 2.15 4.09 9.48
N THR A 207 1.54 4.09 8.29
CA THR A 207 2.26 4.22 7.03
C THR A 207 1.32 4.77 5.95
N LEU A 208 1.87 5.49 4.98
CA LEU A 208 1.17 5.89 3.77
C LEU A 208 1.58 4.97 2.63
N ALA A 209 0.58 4.41 1.94
CA ALA A 209 0.75 3.63 0.72
C ALA A 209 0.02 4.32 -0.43
N VAL A 210 0.72 4.53 -1.56
CA VAL A 210 0.17 5.10 -2.79
C VAL A 210 0.20 4.05 -3.88
N PHE A 211 -0.98 3.57 -4.27
CA PHE A 211 -1.19 2.50 -5.24
C PHE A 211 -1.38 3.12 -6.62
N THR A 212 -0.32 3.17 -7.42
CA THR A 212 -0.43 3.60 -8.81
C THR A 212 -0.99 2.47 -9.66
N GLN A 213 -1.95 2.78 -10.52
CA GLN A 213 -2.62 1.75 -11.32
C GLN A 213 -3.08 2.33 -12.65
N PRO A 214 -3.30 1.48 -13.68
CA PRO A 214 -3.86 1.93 -14.95
C PRO A 214 -5.24 2.56 -14.77
N ASN A 215 -5.62 3.46 -15.66
CA ASN A 215 -7.02 3.86 -15.76
C ASN A 215 -7.88 2.65 -16.18
N LEU A 216 -9.15 2.65 -15.81
CA LEU A 216 -10.06 1.53 -16.08
C LEU A 216 -10.11 1.11 -17.55
N TRP A 217 -9.88 2.04 -18.49
CA TRP A 217 -9.89 1.79 -19.94
C TRP A 217 -8.53 1.41 -20.54
N GLU A 218 -7.45 1.50 -19.77
CA GLU A 218 -6.11 1.18 -20.27
C GLU A 218 -5.89 -0.32 -20.35
N LYS A 219 -5.23 -0.74 -21.42
CA LYS A 219 -4.93 -2.16 -21.64
C LYS A 219 -3.84 -2.63 -20.69
N VAL A 220 -4.08 -3.74 -20.01
CA VAL A 220 -3.06 -4.45 -19.23
C VAL A 220 -2.41 -5.58 -20.03
N ASP A 221 -3.15 -6.11 -21.01
CA ASP A 221 -2.66 -7.11 -21.96
C ASP A 221 -3.41 -7.00 -23.30
N GLY A 222 -3.15 -7.92 -24.22
CA GLY A 222 -3.78 -7.96 -25.55
C GLY A 222 -5.29 -8.17 -25.54
N GLN A 223 -5.88 -8.59 -24.43
CA GLN A 223 -7.30 -8.95 -24.32
C GLN A 223 -8.08 -8.08 -23.34
N ARG A 224 -7.46 -7.69 -22.22
CA ARG A 224 -8.14 -7.02 -21.09
C ARG A 224 -7.71 -5.58 -20.92
N ASP A 225 -8.66 -4.75 -20.57
CA ASP A 225 -8.40 -3.48 -19.91
C ASP A 225 -8.31 -3.67 -18.38
N PHE A 226 -7.92 -2.61 -17.68
CA PHE A 226 -7.77 -2.68 -16.22
C PHE A 226 -9.11 -2.91 -15.53
N ALA A 227 -10.23 -2.44 -16.07
CA ALA A 227 -11.56 -2.70 -15.51
C ALA A 227 -11.87 -4.21 -15.52
N ALA A 228 -11.67 -4.88 -16.65
CA ALA A 228 -11.89 -6.32 -16.76
C ALA A 228 -10.95 -7.13 -15.85
N PHE A 229 -9.68 -6.69 -15.76
CA PHE A 229 -8.70 -7.30 -14.87
C PHE A 229 -9.09 -7.14 -13.38
N ALA A 230 -9.42 -5.92 -12.93
CA ALA A 230 -9.80 -5.64 -11.56
C ALA A 230 -11.03 -6.45 -11.13
N LYS A 231 -12.04 -6.54 -12.01
CA LYS A 231 -13.24 -7.36 -11.76
C LYS A 231 -12.90 -8.83 -11.54
N GLN A 232 -12.08 -9.43 -12.42
CA GLN A 232 -11.67 -10.83 -12.29
C GLN A 232 -10.90 -11.09 -10.99
N THR A 233 -10.12 -10.12 -10.52
CA THR A 233 -9.35 -10.25 -9.29
C THR A 233 -10.24 -10.21 -8.06
N VAL A 234 -11.25 -9.34 -8.03
CA VAL A 234 -12.25 -9.31 -6.95
C VAL A 234 -13.04 -10.61 -6.90
N GLU A 235 -13.50 -11.12 -8.06
CA GLU A 235 -14.26 -12.37 -8.15
C GLU A 235 -13.48 -13.62 -7.71
N LYS A 236 -12.14 -13.61 -7.80
CA LYS A 236 -11.30 -14.73 -7.35
C LYS A 236 -11.06 -14.73 -5.84
N ASN A 237 -11.19 -13.59 -5.19
CA ASN A 237 -10.91 -13.40 -3.76
C ASN A 237 -12.18 -13.46 -2.88
N HIS A 238 -13.33 -13.71 -3.50
CA HIS A 238 -14.64 -13.99 -2.89
C HIS A 238 -15.13 -15.39 -3.24
#